data_e4be3041205d454af11f91f3a51d2d61
#
_entry.id   e4be3041205d454af11f91f3a51d2d61
#
_cell.length_a   1.000
_cell.length_b   1.000
_cell.length_c   1.000
_cell.angle_alpha   90.00
_cell.angle_beta   90.00
_cell.angle_gamma   90.00
#
_symmetry.space_group_name_H-M   'P 1'
#
loop_
_entity.id
_entity.type
_entity.pdbx_description
1 polymer ?
#
loop_
_entity_poly.entity_id
_entity_poly.type
_entity_poly.pdbx_seq_one_letter_code
_entity_poly.pdbx_strand_id
1 'polypeptide(L)'
;MNTPTKITIPPEFVPAYVPYSYKGQPVKGAFGANTRPAFVKASDRAYFEADNTLSNAMRQLMIAMDVLDTGAGMKPVGDYNYCNIKARRGQSGRFGKDDVEGSLDPYANYSNHVDFARAKLQLIQHPRWGVNLKTDTPSEVIDKIEGTPIVWGTLFSPAAQRALETGRGIDDLKLDYEKAVVKRYRALGIADIHSARKKYYCEKMTAIARQVALYMAGGDPNVTYTPDFERKARPIPPQNPTPIEPPVVPPFRPAAPGVPEVKPQPDLKQGPLPLTEEAFDALAFTRRSEARLMNGQKVAVTAVDFAKRQISHHKNGHPYWVELNQIAAIS
;
A
#
# COMPACT_ATOMS: atom_id res chain seq x y z
N MET A 1 -11.31 24.23 26.42
CA MET A 1 -11.64 22.98 25.68
C MET A 1 -11.95 23.37 24.25
N ASN A 2 -11.00 23.18 23.32
CA ASN A 2 -11.27 23.45 21.90
C ASN A 2 -11.91 22.19 21.32
N THR A 3 -13.21 22.25 21.12
CA THR A 3 -13.96 21.25 20.36
C THR A 3 -13.30 21.13 19.00
N PRO A 4 -12.99 19.92 18.49
CA PRO A 4 -12.44 19.78 17.17
C PRO A 4 -13.40 20.41 16.17
N THR A 5 -12.95 21.45 15.47
CA THR A 5 -13.73 22.14 14.48
C THR A 5 -14.10 21.13 13.39
N LYS A 6 -15.35 20.68 13.39
CA LYS A 6 -15.90 19.85 12.31
C LYS A 6 -15.80 20.69 11.03
N ILE A 7 -14.84 20.39 10.17
CA ILE A 7 -14.75 21.06 8.88
C ILE A 7 -15.98 20.64 8.08
N THR A 8 -16.94 21.55 7.98
CA THR A 8 -18.09 21.37 7.09
C THR A 8 -17.59 21.58 5.67
N ILE A 9 -17.74 20.58 4.81
CA ILE A 9 -17.47 20.71 3.37
C ILE A 9 -18.46 21.75 2.84
N PRO A 10 -17.99 22.77 2.12
CA PRO A 10 -18.90 23.60 1.36
C PRO A 10 -19.74 22.68 0.45
N PRO A 11 -21.07 22.86 0.40
CA PRO A 11 -21.95 21.98 -0.39
C PRO A 11 -21.58 21.91 -1.88
N GLU A 12 -20.89 22.92 -2.37
CA GLU A 12 -20.42 23.05 -3.76
C GLU A 12 -19.13 22.24 -4.06
N PHE A 13 -18.44 21.68 -3.04
CA PHE A 13 -17.23 20.88 -3.28
C PHE A 13 -17.59 19.42 -3.51
N VAL A 14 -17.93 19.09 -4.74
CA VAL A 14 -18.08 17.72 -5.20
C VAL A 14 -16.81 17.33 -5.97
N PRO A 15 -16.14 16.21 -5.61
CA PRO A 15 -15.01 15.74 -6.39
C PRO A 15 -15.37 15.55 -7.86
N ALA A 16 -14.54 16.09 -8.76
CA ALA A 16 -14.80 16.04 -10.20
C ALA A 16 -14.35 14.71 -10.80
N TYR A 17 -15.03 13.62 -10.43
CA TYR A 17 -14.76 12.29 -11.00
C TYR A 17 -15.20 12.23 -12.47
N VAL A 18 -14.41 11.57 -13.30
CA VAL A 18 -14.69 11.38 -14.72
C VAL A 18 -14.78 9.89 -15.05
N PRO A 19 -15.56 9.51 -16.05
CA PRO A 19 -15.57 8.15 -16.55
C PRO A 19 -14.17 7.73 -17.03
N TYR A 20 -13.71 6.60 -16.52
CA TYR A 20 -12.43 5.99 -16.90
C TYR A 20 -12.60 4.48 -16.92
N SER A 21 -11.90 3.80 -17.84
CA SER A 21 -11.88 2.35 -17.91
C SER A 21 -10.45 1.83 -17.97
N TYR A 22 -10.15 0.84 -17.14
CA TYR A 22 -8.91 0.08 -17.22
C TYR A 22 -9.21 -1.29 -17.84
N LYS A 23 -8.57 -1.59 -18.99
CA LYS A 23 -8.83 -2.82 -19.77
C LYS A 23 -10.33 -3.07 -20.04
N GLY A 24 -11.04 -2.03 -20.41
CA GLY A 24 -12.48 -2.09 -20.73
C GLY A 24 -13.41 -2.19 -19.52
N GLN A 25 -12.90 -2.23 -18.30
CA GLN A 25 -13.69 -2.25 -17.07
C GLN A 25 -13.78 -0.85 -16.46
N PRO A 26 -15.00 -0.33 -16.18
CA PRO A 26 -15.15 0.97 -15.53
C PRO A 26 -14.42 1.03 -14.20
N VAL A 27 -13.74 2.15 -13.92
CA VAL A 27 -13.03 2.42 -12.66
C VAL A 27 -13.68 3.61 -11.98
N LYS A 28 -14.13 3.42 -10.74
CA LYS A 28 -14.74 4.50 -9.96
C LYS A 28 -13.69 5.43 -9.38
N GLY A 29 -14.04 6.71 -9.27
CA GLY A 29 -13.22 7.73 -8.62
C GLY A 29 -12.06 8.25 -9.48
N ALA A 30 -12.01 7.97 -10.79
CA ALA A 30 -10.98 8.52 -11.64
C ALA A 30 -11.18 10.03 -11.89
N PHE A 31 -10.07 10.76 -12.06
CA PHE A 31 -10.04 12.19 -12.37
C PHE A 31 -9.54 12.44 -13.80
N GLY A 32 -10.01 13.51 -14.43
CA GLY A 32 -9.53 13.90 -15.77
C GLY A 32 -8.20 14.66 -15.74
N ALA A 33 -7.54 14.74 -16.89
CA ALA A 33 -6.24 15.41 -17.03
C ALA A 33 -6.22 16.86 -16.53
N ASN A 34 -7.33 17.59 -16.68
CA ASN A 34 -7.45 19.00 -16.30
C ASN A 34 -8.01 19.18 -14.87
N THR A 35 -8.19 18.12 -14.12
CA THR A 35 -8.81 18.15 -12.78
C THR A 35 -7.80 17.96 -11.64
N ARG A 36 -6.50 18.11 -11.92
CA ARG A 36 -5.45 17.96 -10.89
C ARG A 36 -5.68 18.81 -9.63
N PRO A 37 -6.07 20.10 -9.68
CA PRO A 37 -6.41 20.86 -8.49
C PRO A 37 -7.59 20.26 -7.71
N ALA A 38 -8.61 19.77 -8.40
CA ALA A 38 -9.76 19.11 -7.78
C ALA A 38 -9.34 17.78 -7.12
N PHE A 39 -8.46 17.00 -7.77
CA PHE A 39 -7.88 15.79 -7.18
C PHE A 39 -7.15 16.11 -5.88
N VAL A 40 -6.26 17.11 -5.86
CA VAL A 40 -5.49 17.47 -4.67
C VAL A 40 -6.41 17.91 -3.53
N LYS A 41 -7.43 18.73 -3.81
CA LYS A 41 -8.41 19.16 -2.81
C LYS A 41 -9.22 18.00 -2.25
N ALA A 42 -9.67 17.09 -3.12
CA ALA A 42 -10.40 15.88 -2.71
C ALA A 42 -9.53 14.96 -1.85
N SER A 43 -8.25 14.78 -2.23
CA SER A 43 -7.29 13.98 -1.48
C SER A 43 -6.96 14.60 -0.13
N ASP A 44 -6.68 15.91 -0.07
CA ASP A 44 -6.42 16.61 1.20
C ASP A 44 -7.59 16.44 2.17
N ARG A 45 -8.80 16.60 1.65
CA ARG A 45 -10.03 16.36 2.40
C ARG A 45 -10.12 14.91 2.90
N ALA A 46 -9.89 13.93 2.03
CA ALA A 46 -9.98 12.52 2.36
C ALA A 46 -8.95 12.11 3.42
N TYR A 47 -7.71 12.60 3.32
CA TYR A 47 -6.69 12.34 4.35
C TYR A 47 -7.00 13.01 5.68
N PHE A 48 -7.54 14.24 5.65
CA PHE A 48 -7.99 14.92 6.86
C PHE A 48 -9.15 14.18 7.55
N GLU A 49 -10.10 13.66 6.78
CA GLU A 49 -11.21 12.86 7.34
C GLU A 49 -10.74 11.47 7.83
N ALA A 50 -9.73 10.90 7.18
CA ALA A 50 -9.15 9.62 7.60
C ALA A 50 -8.37 9.75 8.91
N ASP A 51 -7.58 10.84 9.07
CA ASP A 51 -6.83 11.18 10.29
C ASP A 51 -6.61 12.69 10.36
N ASN A 52 -7.40 13.39 11.16
CA ASN A 52 -7.31 14.84 11.34
C ASN A 52 -6.10 15.31 12.14
N THR A 53 -5.27 14.38 12.62
CA THR A 53 -4.05 14.67 13.36
C THR A 53 -2.82 14.80 12.47
N LEU A 54 -2.94 14.44 11.17
CA LEU A 54 -1.85 14.58 10.21
C LEU A 54 -1.49 16.06 9.98
N SER A 55 -0.18 16.34 9.98
CA SER A 55 0.31 17.65 9.60
C SER A 55 0.04 17.95 8.12
N ASN A 56 0.00 19.22 7.72
CA ASN A 56 -0.07 19.62 6.32
C ASN A 56 1.06 19.01 5.50
N ALA A 57 2.30 19.01 6.02
CA ALA A 57 3.45 18.43 5.35
C ALA A 57 3.27 16.92 5.10
N MET A 58 2.71 16.19 6.06
CA MET A 58 2.44 14.76 5.91
C MET A 58 1.33 14.50 4.89
N ARG A 59 0.24 15.29 4.88
CA ARG A 59 -0.79 15.18 3.84
C ARG A 59 -0.25 15.49 2.45
N GLN A 60 0.63 16.52 2.34
CA GLN A 60 1.33 16.81 1.07
C GLN A 60 2.14 15.62 0.57
N LEU A 61 2.86 14.92 1.45
CA LEU A 61 3.59 13.69 1.09
C LEU A 61 2.64 12.62 0.60
N MET A 62 1.56 12.33 1.35
CA MET A 62 0.59 11.29 0.97
C MET A 62 -0.02 11.59 -0.42
N ILE A 63 -0.44 12.83 -0.66
CA ILE A 63 -1.00 13.25 -1.94
C ILE A 63 0.06 13.21 -3.05
N ALA A 64 1.31 13.58 -2.76
CA ALA A 64 2.38 13.52 -3.75
C ALA A 64 2.66 12.08 -4.22
N MET A 65 2.57 11.11 -3.31
CA MET A 65 2.65 9.69 -3.65
C MET A 65 1.50 9.28 -4.59
N ASP A 66 0.27 9.69 -4.30
CA ASP A 66 -0.91 9.40 -5.15
C ASP A 66 -0.79 10.03 -6.54
N VAL A 67 -0.26 11.26 -6.60
CA VAL A 67 0.01 11.95 -7.87
C VAL A 67 1.05 11.21 -8.68
N LEU A 68 2.11 10.71 -8.05
CA LEU A 68 3.16 9.94 -8.74
C LEU A 68 2.59 8.66 -9.34
N ASP A 69 1.84 7.90 -8.56
CA ASP A 69 1.43 6.53 -8.91
C ASP A 69 0.28 6.49 -9.93
N THR A 70 -0.56 7.51 -9.97
CA THR A 70 -1.75 7.50 -10.83
C THR A 70 -1.90 8.74 -11.72
N GLY A 71 -0.89 9.62 -11.74
CA GLY A 71 -0.97 10.88 -12.48
C GLY A 71 -2.05 11.81 -11.95
N ALA A 72 -2.17 11.94 -10.63
CA ALA A 72 -3.25 12.69 -9.96
C ALA A 72 -4.64 12.06 -10.17
N GLY A 73 -4.73 10.77 -9.98
CA GLY A 73 -5.99 10.02 -10.05
C GLY A 73 -6.52 9.80 -11.47
N MET A 74 -5.74 10.10 -12.50
CA MET A 74 -6.17 9.89 -13.90
C MET A 74 -6.20 8.42 -14.30
N LYS A 75 -5.31 7.60 -13.77
CA LYS A 75 -5.10 6.21 -14.20
C LYS A 75 -5.04 5.23 -13.02
N PRO A 76 -6.02 5.20 -12.12
CA PRO A 76 -6.05 4.19 -11.08
C PRO A 76 -6.38 2.82 -11.69
N VAL A 77 -5.75 1.76 -11.19
CA VAL A 77 -6.06 0.39 -11.64
C VAL A 77 -7.31 -0.12 -10.94
N GLY A 78 -7.42 0.08 -9.62
CA GLY A 78 -8.61 -0.25 -8.82
C GLY A 78 -9.49 0.95 -8.52
N ASP A 79 -10.74 0.71 -8.11
CA ASP A 79 -11.68 1.76 -7.72
C ASP A 79 -11.10 2.59 -6.57
N TYR A 80 -11.05 3.92 -6.72
CA TYR A 80 -10.49 4.88 -5.74
C TYR A 80 -9.06 4.57 -5.27
N ASN A 81 -8.30 3.77 -6.02
CA ASN A 81 -6.95 3.33 -5.63
C ASN A 81 -5.87 4.25 -6.23
N TYR A 82 -5.62 5.37 -5.59
CA TYR A 82 -4.73 6.40 -6.14
C TYR A 82 -3.23 6.17 -5.90
N CYS A 83 -2.87 5.07 -5.24
CA CYS A 83 -1.48 4.67 -5.05
C CYS A 83 -1.21 3.25 -5.57
N ASN A 84 -2.10 2.73 -6.42
CA ASN A 84 -2.03 1.39 -6.99
C ASN A 84 -1.64 0.32 -5.96
N ILE A 85 -2.25 0.39 -4.76
CA ILE A 85 -2.02 -0.55 -3.67
C ILE A 85 -2.52 -1.93 -4.09
N LYS A 86 -1.65 -2.93 -3.97
CA LYS A 86 -2.00 -4.31 -4.29
C LYS A 86 -3.06 -4.82 -3.30
N ALA A 87 -4.04 -5.57 -3.80
CA ALA A 87 -5.10 -6.12 -2.99
C ALA A 87 -4.56 -7.14 -1.99
N ARG A 88 -5.03 -7.05 -0.76
CA ARG A 88 -4.82 -8.08 0.25
C ARG A 88 -5.84 -9.20 0.04
N ARG A 89 -5.58 -10.32 0.66
CA ARG A 89 -6.49 -11.44 0.65
C ARG A 89 -7.91 -11.04 1.06
N GLY A 90 -8.89 -11.56 0.34
CA GLY A 90 -10.31 -11.25 0.60
C GLY A 90 -10.75 -9.85 0.21
N GLN A 91 -9.83 -8.99 -0.20
CA GLN A 91 -10.15 -7.66 -0.68
C GLN A 91 -10.52 -7.69 -2.16
N SER A 92 -11.63 -7.03 -2.51
CA SER A 92 -11.99 -6.80 -3.90
C SER A 92 -10.89 -6.06 -4.64
N GLY A 93 -10.59 -6.46 -5.87
CA GLY A 93 -9.52 -5.85 -6.65
C GLY A 93 -9.61 -6.13 -8.14
N ARG A 94 -8.73 -5.49 -8.90
CA ARG A 94 -8.56 -5.67 -10.35
C ARG A 94 -7.16 -6.10 -10.67
N PHE A 95 -7.00 -6.97 -11.66
CA PHE A 95 -5.68 -7.36 -12.14
C PHE A 95 -5.09 -6.29 -13.06
N GLY A 96 -3.90 -5.83 -12.70
CA GLY A 96 -3.08 -4.90 -13.46
C GLY A 96 -1.67 -5.45 -13.67
N LYS A 97 -1.03 -5.02 -14.75
CA LYS A 97 0.37 -5.33 -14.98
C LYS A 97 1.23 -4.30 -14.25
N ASP A 98 2.18 -4.76 -13.46
CA ASP A 98 3.22 -3.91 -12.89
C ASP A 98 4.17 -3.45 -14.01
N ASP A 99 4.36 -2.14 -14.15
CA ASP A 99 5.13 -1.57 -15.26
C ASP A 99 6.63 -1.86 -15.15
N VAL A 100 7.14 -2.04 -13.95
CA VAL A 100 8.56 -2.29 -13.69
C VAL A 100 8.86 -3.78 -13.62
N GLU A 101 8.06 -4.53 -12.87
CA GLU A 101 8.25 -5.97 -12.70
C GLU A 101 7.62 -6.79 -13.82
N GLY A 102 6.61 -6.25 -14.50
CA GLY A 102 5.86 -6.93 -15.54
C GLY A 102 4.94 -8.04 -15.01
N SER A 103 4.82 -8.18 -13.69
CA SER A 103 3.92 -9.13 -13.05
C SER A 103 2.45 -8.72 -13.20
N LEU A 104 1.55 -9.70 -13.20
CA LEU A 104 0.11 -9.46 -13.17
C LEU A 104 -0.37 -9.57 -11.72
N ASP A 105 -0.64 -8.43 -11.10
CA ASP A 105 -1.00 -8.34 -9.70
C ASP A 105 -2.43 -7.85 -9.48
N PRO A 106 -3.13 -8.28 -8.42
CA PRO A 106 -4.40 -7.71 -8.04
C PRO A 106 -4.19 -6.36 -7.35
N TYR A 107 -4.89 -5.33 -7.79
CA TYR A 107 -4.91 -3.99 -7.18
C TYR A 107 -6.24 -3.76 -6.47
N ALA A 108 -6.19 -3.28 -5.24
CA ALA A 108 -7.33 -3.14 -4.36
C ALA A 108 -8.41 -2.19 -4.91
N ASN A 109 -9.68 -2.50 -4.66
CA ASN A 109 -10.80 -1.58 -4.80
C ASN A 109 -11.18 -1.00 -3.43
N TYR A 110 -11.51 0.28 -3.40
CA TYR A 110 -12.02 0.96 -2.22
C TYR A 110 -13.43 1.49 -2.49
N SER A 111 -14.22 1.70 -1.44
CA SER A 111 -15.60 2.17 -1.57
C SER A 111 -15.67 3.66 -1.93
N ASN A 112 -14.70 4.43 -1.45
CA ASN A 112 -14.59 5.87 -1.66
C ASN A 112 -13.16 6.35 -1.36
N HIS A 113 -12.90 7.65 -1.54
CA HIS A 113 -11.59 8.27 -1.36
C HIS A 113 -11.11 8.22 0.10
N VAL A 114 -12.00 8.35 1.08
CA VAL A 114 -11.65 8.32 2.51
C VAL A 114 -11.21 6.91 2.94
N ASP A 115 -11.90 5.87 2.45
CA ASP A 115 -11.54 4.48 2.72
C ASP A 115 -10.17 4.12 2.15
N PHE A 116 -9.86 4.61 0.94
CA PHE A 116 -8.52 4.53 0.37
C PHE A 116 -7.48 5.22 1.26
N ALA A 117 -7.74 6.49 1.64
CA ALA A 117 -6.81 7.25 2.48
C ALA A 117 -6.52 6.53 3.80
N ARG A 118 -7.57 6.04 4.47
CA ARG A 118 -7.44 5.27 5.72
C ARG A 118 -6.61 4.00 5.54
N ALA A 119 -6.89 3.23 4.51
CA ALA A 119 -6.15 2.00 4.21
C ALA A 119 -4.66 2.27 3.91
N LYS A 120 -4.37 3.35 3.16
CA LYS A 120 -2.98 3.75 2.87
C LYS A 120 -2.24 4.19 4.14
N LEU A 121 -2.87 5.00 5.00
CA LEU A 121 -2.26 5.41 6.26
C LEU A 121 -1.95 4.20 7.17
N GLN A 122 -2.86 3.24 7.25
CA GLN A 122 -2.62 1.98 7.97
C GLN A 122 -1.48 1.16 7.37
N LEU A 123 -1.42 1.10 6.03
CA LEU A 123 -0.36 0.36 5.34
C LEU A 123 1.02 0.98 5.59
N ILE A 124 1.15 2.31 5.50
CA ILE A 124 2.42 3.01 5.74
C ILE A 124 2.87 2.87 7.19
N GLN A 125 1.95 2.85 8.15
CA GLN A 125 2.25 2.62 9.56
C GLN A 125 2.44 1.14 9.92
N HIS A 126 2.51 0.24 8.94
CA HIS A 126 2.77 -1.17 9.21
C HIS A 126 4.12 -1.33 9.95
N PRO A 127 4.20 -2.15 11.02
CA PRO A 127 5.39 -2.27 11.88
C PRO A 127 6.70 -2.53 11.13
N ARG A 128 6.64 -3.19 9.97
CA ARG A 128 7.83 -3.49 9.15
C ARG A 128 8.64 -2.26 8.73
N TRP A 129 8.01 -1.08 8.66
CA TRP A 129 8.70 0.16 8.30
C TRP A 129 9.04 1.04 9.50
N GLY A 130 8.42 0.80 10.66
CA GLY A 130 8.64 1.63 11.85
C GLY A 130 8.22 3.09 11.67
N VAL A 131 7.28 3.38 10.75
CA VAL A 131 6.76 4.72 10.49
C VAL A 131 5.76 5.11 11.57
N ASN A 132 5.91 6.33 12.08
CA ASN A 132 4.93 6.97 12.93
C ASN A 132 4.54 8.33 12.34
N LEU A 133 3.39 8.39 11.68
CA LEU A 133 2.92 9.59 10.98
C LEU A 133 2.65 10.79 11.89
N LYS A 134 2.60 10.60 13.23
CA LYS A 134 2.40 11.68 14.20
C LYS A 134 3.70 12.34 14.64
N THR A 135 4.81 11.63 14.55
CA THR A 135 6.11 12.11 15.07
C THR A 135 7.19 12.22 14.00
N ASP A 136 7.11 11.43 12.94
CA ASP A 136 8.07 11.48 11.85
C ASP A 136 7.83 12.69 10.95
N THR A 137 8.92 13.24 10.41
CA THR A 137 8.86 14.17 9.28
C THR A 137 8.57 13.41 7.98
N PRO A 138 8.03 14.06 6.93
CA PRO A 138 7.93 13.44 5.61
C PRO A 138 9.23 12.83 5.09
N SER A 139 10.37 13.47 5.35
CA SER A 139 11.72 12.99 4.99
C SER A 139 12.05 11.68 5.71
N GLU A 140 11.79 11.61 7.02
CA GLU A 140 11.98 10.38 7.82
C GLU A 140 11.06 9.25 7.34
N VAL A 141 9.82 9.56 6.93
CA VAL A 141 8.91 8.54 6.33
C VAL A 141 9.50 7.99 5.04
N ILE A 142 9.96 8.87 4.13
CA ILE A 142 10.61 8.44 2.88
C ILE A 142 11.81 7.55 3.17
N ASP A 143 12.64 7.93 4.12
CA ASP A 143 13.80 7.15 4.53
C ASP A 143 13.42 5.75 4.99
N LYS A 144 12.34 5.63 5.74
CA LYS A 144 11.86 4.36 6.27
C LYS A 144 11.23 3.46 5.22
N ILE A 145 10.49 4.01 4.26
CA ILE A 145 9.78 3.21 3.24
C ILE A 145 10.63 2.87 2.01
N GLU A 146 11.70 3.65 1.72
CA GLU A 146 12.56 3.45 0.55
C GLU A 146 14.00 3.07 0.89
N GLY A 147 14.46 3.36 2.11
CA GLY A 147 15.81 3.05 2.58
C GLY A 147 16.00 1.63 3.12
N THR A 148 14.97 0.77 3.07
CA THR A 148 15.01 -0.62 3.58
C THR A 148 14.96 -1.63 2.43
N PRO A 149 15.32 -2.91 2.68
CA PRO A 149 15.15 -3.98 1.69
C PRO A 149 13.68 -4.19 1.28
N ILE A 150 12.73 -3.85 2.15
CA ILE A 150 11.29 -3.91 1.90
C ILE A 150 10.85 -2.50 1.49
N VAL A 151 10.70 -2.26 0.21
CA VAL A 151 10.35 -0.94 -0.33
C VAL A 151 8.85 -0.76 -0.53
N TRP A 152 8.42 0.51 -0.55
CA TRP A 152 7.04 0.87 -0.84
C TRP A 152 6.64 0.50 -2.27
N GLY A 153 7.51 0.80 -3.22
CA GLY A 153 7.28 0.51 -4.64
C GLY A 153 8.57 0.13 -5.36
N THR A 154 8.42 -0.47 -6.53
CA THR A 154 9.56 -0.84 -7.38
C THR A 154 9.93 0.34 -8.27
N LEU A 155 10.89 1.15 -7.84
CA LEU A 155 11.33 2.35 -8.57
C LEU A 155 12.34 2.07 -9.69
N PHE A 156 13.07 0.96 -9.60
CA PHE A 156 14.12 0.59 -10.56
C PHE A 156 13.99 -0.88 -10.93
N SER A 157 14.11 -1.16 -12.22
CA SER A 157 14.17 -2.53 -12.73
C SER A 157 15.42 -3.25 -12.20
N PRO A 158 15.44 -4.59 -12.18
CA PRO A 158 16.64 -5.36 -11.82
C PRO A 158 17.84 -5.04 -12.71
N ALA A 159 17.62 -4.63 -13.98
CA ALA A 159 18.68 -4.20 -14.87
C ALA A 159 19.27 -2.85 -14.44
N ALA A 160 18.41 -1.88 -14.08
CA ALA A 160 18.86 -0.58 -13.60
C ALA A 160 19.59 -0.68 -12.24
N GLN A 161 19.16 -1.58 -11.35
CA GLN A 161 19.87 -1.87 -10.11
C GLN A 161 21.29 -2.36 -10.37
N ARG A 162 21.45 -3.39 -11.24
CA ARG A 162 22.78 -3.89 -11.63
C ARG A 162 23.63 -2.85 -12.30
N ALA A 163 23.04 -2.04 -13.19
CA ALA A 163 23.76 -0.97 -13.89
C ALA A 163 24.25 0.12 -12.92
N LEU A 164 23.43 0.44 -11.88
CA LEU A 164 23.83 1.36 -10.82
C LEU A 164 25.03 0.81 -10.02
N GLU A 165 24.97 -0.45 -9.58
CA GLU A 165 26.00 -1.09 -8.77
C GLU A 165 27.32 -1.28 -9.55
N THR A 166 27.24 -1.80 -10.75
CA THR A 166 28.42 -2.18 -11.55
C THR A 166 28.95 -1.09 -12.47
N GLY A 167 28.12 -0.11 -12.83
CA GLY A 167 28.44 0.89 -13.86
C GLY A 167 28.38 0.35 -15.30
N ARG A 168 27.89 -0.89 -15.50
CA ARG A 168 27.84 -1.54 -16.81
C ARG A 168 26.39 -1.68 -17.30
N GLY A 169 26.19 -1.71 -18.62
CA GLY A 169 24.86 -1.91 -19.23
C GLY A 169 23.90 -0.73 -19.05
N ILE A 170 24.40 0.46 -18.75
CA ILE A 170 23.55 1.65 -18.55
C ILE A 170 22.84 2.03 -19.86
N ASP A 171 23.54 1.92 -20.98
CA ASP A 171 22.97 2.28 -22.28
C ASP A 171 21.97 1.24 -22.80
N ASP A 172 21.98 0.04 -22.25
CA ASP A 172 21.08 -1.06 -22.60
C ASP A 172 19.75 -1.02 -21.82
N LEU A 173 19.60 -0.08 -20.87
CA LEU A 173 18.36 0.08 -20.11
C LEU A 173 17.20 0.46 -21.02
N LYS A 174 16.05 -0.20 -20.85
CA LYS A 174 14.88 0.00 -21.70
C LYS A 174 14.13 1.31 -21.43
N LEU A 175 14.20 1.80 -20.19
CA LEU A 175 13.47 2.98 -19.74
C LEU A 175 14.40 4.18 -19.70
N ASP A 176 14.11 5.19 -20.48
CA ASP A 176 14.95 6.39 -20.59
C ASP A 176 15.15 7.11 -19.27
N TYR A 177 14.12 7.12 -18.42
CA TYR A 177 14.24 7.72 -17.08
C TYR A 177 15.23 6.95 -16.21
N GLU A 178 15.23 5.60 -16.24
CA GLU A 178 16.20 4.79 -15.50
C GLU A 178 17.64 5.07 -15.99
N LYS A 179 17.83 5.10 -17.31
CA LYS A 179 19.12 5.43 -17.93
C LYS A 179 19.65 6.78 -17.43
N ALA A 180 18.81 7.82 -17.48
CA ALA A 180 19.18 9.17 -17.05
C ALA A 180 19.50 9.22 -15.56
N VAL A 181 18.69 8.58 -14.72
CA VAL A 181 18.86 8.56 -13.27
C VAL A 181 20.11 7.79 -12.87
N VAL A 182 20.33 6.61 -13.45
CA VAL A 182 21.53 5.78 -13.18
C VAL A 182 22.80 6.52 -13.56
N LYS A 183 22.87 7.14 -14.77
CA LYS A 183 24.01 7.97 -15.18
C LYS A 183 24.29 9.10 -14.20
N ARG A 184 23.25 9.84 -13.81
CA ARG A 184 23.36 10.96 -12.88
C ARG A 184 23.86 10.50 -11.50
N TYR A 185 23.30 9.43 -10.97
CA TYR A 185 23.65 8.98 -9.61
C TYR A 185 25.04 8.37 -9.55
N ARG A 186 25.45 7.64 -10.59
CA ARG A 186 26.85 7.19 -10.71
C ARG A 186 27.82 8.36 -10.76
N ALA A 187 27.50 9.42 -11.50
CA ALA A 187 28.32 10.64 -11.54
C ALA A 187 28.41 11.36 -10.17
N LEU A 188 27.39 11.16 -9.30
CA LEU A 188 27.39 11.67 -7.91
C LEU A 188 28.05 10.71 -6.91
N GLY A 189 28.63 9.59 -7.37
CA GLY A 189 29.24 8.57 -6.50
C GLY A 189 28.24 7.67 -5.79
N ILE A 190 26.94 7.70 -6.17
CA ILE A 190 25.91 6.84 -5.60
C ILE A 190 25.86 5.56 -6.41
N ALA A 191 26.33 4.45 -5.80
CA ALA A 191 26.32 3.12 -6.40
C ALA A 191 25.44 2.13 -5.63
N ASP A 192 24.98 2.49 -4.43
CA ASP A 192 24.08 1.70 -3.61
C ASP A 192 22.63 1.98 -3.97
N ILE A 193 21.87 0.88 -4.19
CA ILE A 193 20.47 0.98 -4.65
C ILE A 193 19.55 1.60 -3.61
N HIS A 194 19.79 1.40 -2.32
CA HIS A 194 18.94 1.96 -1.26
C HIS A 194 19.09 3.48 -1.21
N SER A 195 20.34 3.97 -1.24
CA SER A 195 20.64 5.40 -1.31
C SER A 195 20.06 6.04 -2.59
N ALA A 196 20.14 5.34 -3.71
CA ALA A 196 19.59 5.82 -4.98
C ALA A 196 18.06 5.92 -4.96
N ARG A 197 17.36 4.90 -4.44
CA ARG A 197 15.89 4.92 -4.29
C ARG A 197 15.46 6.05 -3.38
N LYS A 198 16.03 6.13 -2.19
CA LYS A 198 15.76 7.17 -1.21
C LYS A 198 15.91 8.56 -1.81
N LYS A 199 17.05 8.82 -2.46
CA LYS A 199 17.33 10.10 -3.12
C LYS A 199 16.33 10.39 -4.23
N TYR A 200 16.08 9.44 -5.11
CA TYR A 200 15.15 9.59 -6.23
C TYR A 200 13.73 9.88 -5.74
N TYR A 201 13.26 9.10 -4.77
CA TYR A 201 11.91 9.25 -4.24
C TYR A 201 11.76 10.59 -3.52
N CYS A 202 12.73 10.98 -2.70
CA CYS A 202 12.73 12.27 -2.03
C CYS A 202 12.67 13.45 -3.04
N GLU A 203 13.50 13.42 -4.08
CA GLU A 203 13.51 14.46 -5.13
C GLU A 203 12.16 14.52 -5.86
N LYS A 204 11.58 13.38 -6.23
CA LYS A 204 10.27 13.31 -6.89
C LYS A 204 9.16 13.82 -5.97
N MET A 205 9.12 13.35 -4.73
CA MET A 205 8.11 13.78 -3.75
C MET A 205 8.20 15.27 -3.49
N THR A 206 9.40 15.81 -3.30
CA THR A 206 9.59 17.25 -3.09
C THR A 206 9.09 18.08 -4.28
N ALA A 207 9.40 17.66 -5.51
CA ALA A 207 8.95 18.35 -6.70
C ALA A 207 7.41 18.35 -6.85
N ILE A 208 6.77 17.19 -6.60
CA ILE A 208 5.32 17.04 -6.69
C ILE A 208 4.64 17.79 -5.54
N ALA A 209 5.17 17.67 -4.32
CA ALA A 209 4.58 18.30 -3.13
C ALA A 209 4.55 19.83 -3.21
N ARG A 210 5.45 20.46 -3.97
CA ARG A 210 5.36 21.92 -4.26
C ARG A 210 4.07 22.27 -5.00
N GLN A 211 3.69 21.48 -6.00
CA GLN A 211 2.42 21.66 -6.73
C GLN A 211 1.23 21.30 -5.85
N VAL A 212 1.33 20.26 -5.05
CA VAL A 212 0.29 19.86 -4.09
C VAL A 212 0.05 20.98 -3.09
N ALA A 213 1.10 21.55 -2.49
CA ALA A 213 1.00 22.67 -1.56
C ALA A 213 0.30 23.90 -2.20
N LEU A 214 0.63 24.22 -3.46
CA LEU A 214 -0.03 25.28 -4.22
C LEU A 214 -1.54 25.05 -4.32
N TYR A 215 -1.94 23.84 -4.71
CA TYR A 215 -3.37 23.52 -4.88
C TYR A 215 -4.12 23.41 -3.53
N MET A 216 -3.48 22.93 -2.47
CA MET A 216 -4.05 22.92 -1.11
C MET A 216 -4.33 24.34 -0.62
N ALA A 217 -3.43 25.29 -0.91
CA ALA A 217 -3.58 26.70 -0.55
C ALA A 217 -4.50 27.52 -1.45
N GLY A 218 -5.12 26.91 -2.46
CA GLY A 218 -6.06 27.59 -3.35
C GLY A 218 -5.47 28.04 -4.69
N GLY A 219 -4.18 27.80 -4.95
CA GLY A 219 -3.62 27.96 -6.30
C GLY A 219 -3.18 29.37 -6.69
N ASP A 220 -2.78 30.20 -5.74
CA ASP A 220 -2.23 31.55 -6.07
C ASP A 220 -0.87 31.38 -6.81
N PRO A 221 -0.76 31.74 -8.10
CA PRO A 221 0.46 31.58 -8.88
C PRO A 221 1.58 32.55 -8.45
N ASN A 222 1.26 33.60 -7.69
CA ASN A 222 2.24 34.60 -7.23
C ASN A 222 2.93 34.19 -5.94
N VAL A 223 2.48 33.13 -5.30
CA VAL A 223 3.07 32.63 -4.04
C VAL A 223 3.92 31.39 -4.31
N THR A 224 5.13 31.39 -3.80
CA THR A 224 5.99 30.21 -3.83
C THR A 224 5.63 29.30 -2.66
N TYR A 225 5.14 28.10 -2.98
CA TYR A 225 4.82 27.08 -1.99
C TYR A 225 5.98 26.09 -1.87
N THR A 226 6.56 25.99 -0.68
CA THR A 226 7.62 25.05 -0.39
C THR A 226 7.11 24.00 0.59
N PRO A 227 7.18 22.70 0.25
CA PRO A 227 6.80 21.65 1.20
C PRO A 227 7.78 21.66 2.37
N ASP A 228 7.26 21.64 3.58
CA ASP A 228 8.06 21.56 4.81
C ASP A 228 8.23 20.10 5.23
N PHE A 229 9.06 19.38 4.49
CA PHE A 229 9.29 17.95 4.72
C PHE A 229 10.13 17.64 5.97
N GLU A 230 10.83 18.62 6.50
CA GLU A 230 11.63 18.46 7.74
C GLU A 230 10.82 18.81 9.00
N ARG A 231 9.62 19.37 8.83
CA ARG A 231 8.82 19.83 9.97
C ARG A 231 8.05 18.68 10.59
N LYS A 232 8.37 18.37 11.83
CA LYS A 232 7.62 17.38 12.62
C LYS A 232 6.18 17.82 12.85
N ALA A 233 5.27 16.86 12.91
CA ALA A 233 3.90 17.11 13.32
C ALA A 233 3.92 17.81 14.70
N ARG A 234 3.07 18.81 14.87
CA ARG A 234 2.92 19.42 16.21
C ARG A 234 2.38 18.33 17.15
N PRO A 235 2.98 18.19 18.36
CA PRO A 235 2.42 17.29 19.35
C PRO A 235 0.94 17.68 19.58
N ILE A 236 0.08 16.73 19.49
CA ILE A 236 -1.32 16.94 19.86
C ILE A 236 -1.30 17.22 21.35
N PRO A 237 -1.88 18.32 21.84
CA PRO A 237 -2.03 18.52 23.28
C PRO A 237 -2.69 17.26 23.86
N PRO A 238 -2.22 16.75 25.00
CA PRO A 238 -2.83 15.57 25.59
C PRO A 238 -4.31 15.85 25.73
N GLN A 239 -5.11 15.11 24.95
CA GLN A 239 -6.55 15.10 25.15
C GLN A 239 -6.72 14.47 26.52
N ASN A 240 -7.24 15.23 27.49
CA ASN A 240 -7.69 14.64 28.75
C ASN A 240 -8.55 13.44 28.38
N PRO A 241 -8.19 12.24 28.83
CA PRO A 241 -9.01 11.07 28.52
C PRO A 241 -10.42 11.39 28.98
N THR A 242 -11.33 11.45 28.03
CA THR A 242 -12.78 11.42 28.38
C THR A 242 -12.93 10.20 29.25
N PRO A 243 -13.52 10.31 30.47
CA PRO A 243 -13.72 9.14 31.31
C PRO A 243 -14.44 8.09 30.47
N ILE A 244 -13.75 6.99 30.21
CA ILE A 244 -14.36 5.83 29.55
C ILE A 244 -15.33 5.31 30.61
N GLU A 245 -16.64 5.50 30.43
CA GLU A 245 -17.62 4.78 31.20
C GLU A 245 -17.26 3.30 31.15
N PRO A 246 -17.14 2.63 32.30
CA PRO A 246 -16.81 1.22 32.31
C PRO A 246 -17.88 0.49 31.48
N PRO A 247 -17.48 -0.46 30.60
CA PRO A 247 -18.45 -1.24 29.83
C PRO A 247 -19.43 -1.88 30.80
N VAL A 248 -20.71 -1.66 30.58
CA VAL A 248 -21.79 -2.33 31.32
C VAL A 248 -21.63 -3.83 31.06
N VAL A 249 -21.07 -4.54 32.01
CA VAL A 249 -20.93 -6.00 31.97
C VAL A 249 -22.35 -6.56 32.13
N PRO A 250 -22.90 -7.27 31.13
CA PRO A 250 -24.19 -7.93 31.28
C PRO A 250 -24.08 -8.99 32.40
N PRO A 251 -25.14 -9.21 33.19
CA PRO A 251 -25.10 -10.13 34.31
C PRO A 251 -24.76 -11.55 33.84
N PHE A 252 -23.79 -12.15 34.54
CA PHE A 252 -23.29 -13.50 34.33
C PHE A 252 -24.45 -14.51 34.37
N ARG A 253 -24.69 -15.18 33.23
CA ARG A 253 -25.62 -16.29 33.15
C ARG A 253 -24.87 -17.55 33.59
N PRO A 254 -25.30 -18.26 34.63
CA PRO A 254 -24.64 -19.51 35.05
C PRO A 254 -24.78 -20.56 33.95
N ALA A 255 -23.67 -21.26 33.69
CA ALA A 255 -23.61 -22.34 32.73
C ALA A 255 -24.49 -23.52 33.16
N ALA A 256 -25.22 -24.08 32.20
CA ALA A 256 -26.02 -25.29 32.41
C ALA A 256 -25.09 -26.50 32.68
N PRO A 257 -25.46 -27.39 33.57
CA PRO A 257 -24.70 -28.59 33.87
C PRO A 257 -24.90 -29.67 32.81
N GLY A 258 -23.80 -30.34 32.39
CA GLY A 258 -23.88 -31.63 31.73
C GLY A 258 -23.31 -31.68 30.30
N VAL A 259 -21.99 -31.66 30.16
CA VAL A 259 -21.33 -32.25 28.98
C VAL A 259 -20.54 -33.47 29.45
N PRO A 260 -20.75 -34.67 28.90
CA PRO A 260 -20.02 -35.86 29.33
C PRO A 260 -18.57 -35.81 28.85
N GLU A 261 -17.67 -36.22 29.74
CA GLU A 261 -16.22 -36.36 29.57
C GLU A 261 -15.92 -37.36 28.47
N VAL A 262 -15.30 -36.90 27.36
CA VAL A 262 -14.83 -37.73 26.27
C VAL A 262 -13.45 -38.29 26.64
N LYS A 263 -13.36 -39.63 26.80
CA LYS A 263 -12.10 -40.35 27.01
C LYS A 263 -11.18 -40.18 25.79
N PRO A 264 -9.86 -40.01 25.99
CA PRO A 264 -8.91 -39.92 24.87
C PRO A 264 -8.82 -41.24 24.11
N GLN A 265 -9.00 -41.17 22.79
CA GLN A 265 -8.71 -42.28 21.89
C GLN A 265 -7.21 -42.42 21.63
N PRO A 266 -6.70 -43.65 21.41
CA PRO A 266 -5.28 -43.86 21.21
C PRO A 266 -4.79 -43.37 19.84
N ASP A 267 -3.50 -42.90 19.83
CA ASP A 267 -2.75 -42.38 18.71
C ASP A 267 -2.84 -43.21 17.41
N LEU A 268 -3.68 -42.77 16.51
CA LEU A 268 -3.56 -43.07 15.09
C LEU A 268 -2.45 -42.16 14.55
N LYS A 269 -1.43 -42.73 13.91
CA LYS A 269 -0.39 -42.01 13.16
C LYS A 269 -1.10 -41.08 12.17
N GLN A 270 -1.34 -39.84 12.59
CA GLN A 270 -1.94 -38.83 11.72
C GLN A 270 -0.94 -38.47 10.65
N GLY A 271 -1.32 -38.65 9.39
CA GLY A 271 -0.64 -38.07 8.26
C GLY A 271 -0.61 -36.52 8.39
N PRO A 272 0.15 -35.82 7.54
CA PRO A 272 0.20 -34.36 7.60
C PRO A 272 -1.22 -33.79 7.53
N LEU A 273 -1.56 -32.94 8.50
CA LEU A 273 -2.84 -32.23 8.50
C LEU A 273 -2.84 -31.19 7.38
N PRO A 274 -3.97 -30.94 6.72
CA PRO A 274 -4.09 -29.88 5.76
C PRO A 274 -3.87 -28.52 6.44
N LEU A 275 -3.35 -27.56 5.68
CA LEU A 275 -3.14 -26.19 6.14
C LEU A 275 -4.49 -25.57 6.53
N THR A 276 -4.59 -24.98 7.74
CA THR A 276 -5.81 -24.33 8.17
C THR A 276 -6.02 -23.00 7.42
N GLU A 277 -7.26 -22.51 7.40
CA GLU A 277 -7.60 -21.22 6.78
C GLU A 277 -6.82 -20.07 7.42
N GLU A 278 -6.76 -20.01 8.75
CA GLU A 278 -6.02 -19.00 9.49
C GLU A 278 -4.51 -19.05 9.22
N ALA A 279 -3.96 -20.25 9.11
CA ALA A 279 -2.55 -20.42 8.78
C ALA A 279 -2.25 -20.00 7.34
N PHE A 280 -3.13 -20.32 6.38
CA PHE A 280 -3.01 -19.85 5.01
C PHE A 280 -3.15 -18.33 4.92
N ASP A 281 -4.06 -17.72 5.71
CA ASP A 281 -4.31 -16.27 5.77
C ASP A 281 -3.14 -15.50 6.34
N ALA A 282 -2.37 -16.12 7.23
CA ALA A 282 -1.19 -15.52 7.87
C ALA A 282 0.07 -15.58 6.98
N LEU A 283 0.05 -16.32 5.87
CA LEU A 283 1.24 -16.52 5.03
C LEU A 283 1.51 -15.31 4.12
N ALA A 284 2.75 -14.86 4.15
CA ALA A 284 3.27 -13.92 3.17
C ALA A 284 3.86 -14.71 1.98
N PHE A 285 3.11 -14.78 0.89
CA PHE A 285 3.62 -15.41 -0.32
C PHE A 285 4.68 -14.56 -1.00
N THR A 286 5.82 -15.18 -1.32
CA THR A 286 6.91 -14.59 -2.07
C THR A 286 7.11 -15.33 -3.38
N ARG A 287 7.90 -14.79 -4.31
CA ARG A 287 8.29 -15.48 -5.55
C ARG A 287 9.07 -16.80 -5.33
N ARG A 288 9.52 -17.05 -4.12
CA ARG A 288 10.24 -18.27 -3.73
C ARG A 288 9.42 -19.17 -2.82
N SER A 289 8.13 -18.87 -2.63
CA SER A 289 7.26 -19.72 -1.83
C SER A 289 7.12 -21.09 -2.47
N GLU A 290 7.34 -22.12 -1.70
CA GLU A 290 7.12 -23.51 -2.06
C GLU A 290 5.94 -24.06 -1.26
N ALA A 291 5.07 -24.80 -1.90
CA ALA A 291 4.01 -25.54 -1.23
C ALA A 291 4.36 -27.03 -1.17
N ARG A 292 4.14 -27.62 -0.01
CA ARG A 292 4.14 -29.07 0.16
C ARG A 292 2.69 -29.56 0.12
N LEU A 293 2.37 -30.37 -0.87
CA LEU A 293 1.04 -30.94 -1.03
C LEU A 293 0.82 -32.12 -0.08
N MET A 294 -0.44 -32.49 0.15
CA MET A 294 -0.80 -33.61 1.01
C MET A 294 -0.21 -34.95 0.54
N ASN A 295 0.04 -35.09 -0.75
CA ASN A 295 0.72 -36.26 -1.33
C ASN A 295 2.26 -36.26 -1.13
N GLY A 296 2.81 -35.27 -0.40
CA GLY A 296 4.22 -35.10 -0.14
C GLY A 296 5.00 -34.35 -1.23
N GLN A 297 4.42 -34.05 -2.37
CA GLN A 297 5.08 -33.33 -3.46
C GLN A 297 5.35 -31.86 -3.05
N LYS A 298 6.53 -31.37 -3.39
CA LYS A 298 6.87 -29.94 -3.29
C LYS A 298 6.70 -29.28 -4.64
N VAL A 299 6.06 -28.13 -4.65
CA VAL A 299 5.78 -27.33 -5.87
C VAL A 299 6.10 -25.87 -5.61
N ALA A 300 6.71 -25.20 -6.57
CA ALA A 300 6.89 -23.75 -6.53
C ALA A 300 5.54 -23.05 -6.75
N VAL A 301 5.18 -22.15 -5.85
CA VAL A 301 3.94 -21.38 -5.96
C VAL A 301 4.13 -20.28 -7.00
N THR A 302 3.31 -20.32 -8.06
CA THR A 302 3.37 -19.35 -9.16
C THR A 302 2.28 -18.28 -9.10
N ALA A 303 1.16 -18.60 -8.45
CA ALA A 303 0.08 -17.64 -8.18
C ALA A 303 -0.75 -18.10 -6.97
N VAL A 304 -1.48 -17.19 -6.36
CA VAL A 304 -2.39 -17.44 -5.23
C VAL A 304 -3.73 -16.79 -5.50
N ASP A 305 -4.81 -17.59 -5.44
CA ASP A 305 -6.19 -17.09 -5.42
C ASP A 305 -6.67 -17.10 -3.97
N PHE A 306 -6.61 -15.95 -3.32
CA PHE A 306 -7.03 -15.82 -1.93
C PHE A 306 -8.54 -15.97 -1.74
N ALA A 307 -9.35 -15.59 -2.74
CA ALA A 307 -10.80 -15.68 -2.63
C ALA A 307 -11.26 -17.14 -2.65
N LYS A 308 -10.60 -17.97 -3.44
CA LYS A 308 -10.88 -19.41 -3.55
C LYS A 308 -10.00 -20.27 -2.65
N ARG A 309 -9.03 -19.64 -1.95
CA ARG A 309 -8.03 -20.34 -1.15
C ARG A 309 -7.27 -21.42 -1.92
N GLN A 310 -6.78 -21.04 -3.09
CA GLN A 310 -6.04 -21.90 -3.99
C GLN A 310 -4.66 -21.34 -4.27
N ILE A 311 -3.69 -22.24 -4.48
CA ILE A 311 -2.40 -21.88 -5.07
C ILE A 311 -2.29 -22.44 -6.48
N SER A 312 -1.56 -21.76 -7.35
CA SER A 312 -1.17 -22.29 -8.64
C SER A 312 0.29 -22.70 -8.67
N HIS A 313 0.58 -23.79 -9.35
CA HIS A 313 1.91 -24.17 -9.77
C HIS A 313 1.91 -24.63 -11.22
N HIS A 314 3.08 -24.70 -11.87
CA HIS A 314 3.15 -25.22 -13.24
C HIS A 314 3.28 -26.74 -13.23
N LYS A 315 2.41 -27.41 -14.00
CA LYS A 315 2.49 -28.84 -14.30
C LYS A 315 2.48 -29.00 -15.82
N ASN A 316 3.55 -29.56 -16.38
CA ASN A 316 3.74 -29.70 -17.83
C ASN A 316 3.60 -28.37 -18.62
N GLY A 317 4.09 -27.28 -18.06
CA GLY A 317 4.05 -25.94 -18.67
C GLY A 317 2.72 -25.18 -18.53
N HIS A 318 1.70 -25.80 -17.94
CA HIS A 318 0.37 -25.19 -17.73
C HIS A 318 0.13 -24.88 -16.24
N PRO A 319 -0.56 -23.77 -15.92
CA PRO A 319 -0.96 -23.47 -14.55
C PRO A 319 -1.97 -24.51 -14.05
N TYR A 320 -1.69 -25.09 -12.90
CA TYR A 320 -2.55 -26.04 -12.22
C TYR A 320 -2.91 -25.50 -10.83
N TRP A 321 -4.20 -25.40 -10.52
CA TRP A 321 -4.70 -24.87 -9.26
C TRP A 321 -4.93 -25.99 -8.25
N VAL A 322 -4.50 -25.76 -7.02
CA VAL A 322 -4.57 -26.68 -5.88
C VAL A 322 -5.35 -26.02 -4.76
N GLU A 323 -6.37 -26.70 -4.25
CA GLU A 323 -7.19 -26.21 -3.15
C GLU A 323 -6.47 -26.34 -1.78
N LEU A 324 -6.91 -25.53 -0.82
CA LEU A 324 -6.32 -25.48 0.52
C LEU A 324 -6.23 -26.83 1.21
N ASN A 325 -7.27 -27.66 1.10
CA ASN A 325 -7.33 -29.02 1.69
C ASN A 325 -6.31 -30.00 1.10
N GLN A 326 -5.65 -29.65 0.01
CA GLN A 326 -4.60 -30.43 -0.65
C GLN A 326 -3.19 -29.92 -0.31
N ILE A 327 -3.09 -28.88 0.51
CA ILE A 327 -1.84 -28.23 0.89
C ILE A 327 -1.52 -28.58 2.35
N ALA A 328 -0.35 -29.16 2.59
CA ALA A 328 0.12 -29.51 3.94
C ALA A 328 0.92 -28.39 4.60
N ALA A 329 1.73 -27.65 3.84
CA ALA A 329 2.52 -26.53 4.34
C ALA A 329 2.94 -25.61 3.18
N ILE A 330 3.26 -24.35 3.50
CA ILE A 330 3.86 -23.38 2.57
C ILE A 330 5.07 -22.75 3.29
N SER A 331 6.18 -22.64 2.57
CA SER A 331 7.44 -22.09 3.06
C SER A 331 8.00 -21.02 2.12
#